data_e8ce298d4c8bf78c1420693e3c82d016
#
_entry.id   e8ce298d4c8bf78c1420693e3c82d016
#
_cell.length_a   1.000
_cell.length_b   1.000
_cell.length_c   1.000
_cell.angle_alpha   90.00
_cell.angle_beta   90.00
_cell.angle_gamma   90.00
#
_symmetry.space_group_name_H-M   'P 1'
#
loop_
_entity.id
_entity.type
_entity.pdbx_description
1 polymer ?
#
loop_
_entity_poly.entity_id
_entity_poly.type
_entity_poly.pdbx_seq_one_letter_code
_entity_poly.pdbx_strand_id
1 'polypeptide(L)'
;MRARLSPRLIMVLLACFGIGLAYRAILAPDVNKGERLVAMFIEHCAPFARDRKTPDPTGLEHIADVPGQELWADANSALSLEFDAESCLISDVLQPLAASDHYLMDVAVSRLIAQQFPELTSEAAPDHVNFDRYRLWTSHPEGNPERWAVQFYRPGAVAGDRTTTLRVGLPPE
;
A
#
# COMPACT_ATOMS: atom_id res chain seq x y z
N MET A 1 -19.64 -43.65 19.81
CA MET A 1 -18.36 -44.24 19.40
C MET A 1 -17.33 -43.16 19.19
N ARG A 2 -16.32 -42.97 20.05
CA ARG A 2 -15.21 -42.02 19.84
C ARG A 2 -14.09 -42.76 19.10
N ALA A 3 -13.94 -42.44 17.82
CA ALA A 3 -12.82 -42.98 17.04
C ALA A 3 -11.51 -42.41 17.61
N ARG A 4 -10.68 -43.23 18.22
CA ARG A 4 -9.31 -42.85 18.64
C ARG A 4 -8.43 -42.90 17.39
N LEU A 5 -8.04 -41.74 16.87
CA LEU A 5 -7.01 -41.64 15.83
C LEU A 5 -5.71 -42.29 16.36
N SER A 6 -5.11 -43.18 15.57
CA SER A 6 -3.87 -43.80 15.96
C SER A 6 -2.74 -42.74 16.01
N PRO A 7 -1.79 -42.85 17.00
CA PRO A 7 -0.71 -41.86 17.10
C PRO A 7 0.17 -41.78 15.84
N ARG A 8 0.23 -42.84 15.04
CA ARG A 8 0.93 -42.85 13.75
C ARG A 8 0.22 -41.95 12.71
N LEU A 9 -1.12 -41.93 12.69
CA LEU A 9 -1.89 -41.09 11.79
C LEU A 9 -1.74 -39.60 12.15
N ILE A 10 -1.69 -39.28 13.43
CA ILE A 10 -1.46 -37.92 13.94
C ILE A 10 -0.07 -37.43 13.51
N MET A 11 0.97 -38.24 13.65
CA MET A 11 2.33 -37.89 13.24
C MET A 11 2.43 -37.64 11.72
N VAL A 12 1.79 -38.45 10.90
CA VAL A 12 1.77 -38.27 9.44
C VAL A 12 1.06 -36.99 9.06
N LEU A 13 -0.07 -36.67 9.70
CA LEU A 13 -0.81 -35.42 9.45
C LEU A 13 0.00 -34.19 9.85
N LEU A 14 0.69 -34.22 11.00
CA LEU A 14 1.56 -33.12 11.44
C LEU A 14 2.77 -32.95 10.52
N ALA A 15 3.38 -34.03 10.04
CA ALA A 15 4.48 -33.98 9.08
C ALA A 15 4.03 -33.40 7.73
N CYS A 16 2.88 -33.83 7.20
CA CYS A 16 2.32 -33.27 5.96
C CYS A 16 1.96 -31.79 6.10
N PHE A 17 1.42 -31.38 7.26
CA PHE A 17 1.08 -29.98 7.52
C PHE A 17 2.35 -29.12 7.63
N GLY A 18 3.39 -29.62 8.34
CA GLY A 18 4.69 -28.94 8.43
C GLY A 18 5.41 -28.80 7.08
N ILE A 19 5.37 -29.84 6.23
CA ILE A 19 5.93 -29.80 4.89
C ILE A 19 5.15 -28.83 4.00
N GLY A 20 3.83 -28.79 4.10
CA GLY A 20 2.98 -27.87 3.35
C GLY A 20 3.25 -26.39 3.69
N LEU A 21 3.45 -26.09 4.98
CA LEU A 21 3.81 -24.75 5.45
C LEU A 21 5.23 -24.35 4.99
N ALA A 22 6.20 -25.27 5.12
CA ALA A 22 7.57 -25.03 4.66
C ALA A 22 7.63 -24.84 3.13
N TYR A 23 6.86 -25.64 2.37
CA TYR A 23 6.78 -25.52 0.92
C TYR A 23 6.17 -24.18 0.48
N ARG A 24 5.14 -23.68 1.17
CA ARG A 24 4.59 -22.34 0.92
C ARG A 24 5.61 -21.24 1.24
N ALA A 25 6.34 -21.36 2.33
CA ALA A 25 7.34 -20.36 2.70
C ALA A 25 8.56 -20.33 1.74
N ILE A 26 8.90 -21.47 1.13
CA ILE A 26 10.04 -21.57 0.19
C ILE A 26 9.64 -21.17 -1.25
N LEU A 27 8.38 -21.36 -1.62
CA LEU A 27 7.90 -21.08 -2.99
C LEU A 27 7.10 -19.78 -3.11
N ALA A 28 6.78 -19.11 -2.00
CA ALA A 28 6.26 -17.75 -2.08
C ALA A 28 7.37 -16.90 -2.72
N PRO A 29 7.16 -16.31 -3.92
CA PRO A 29 8.14 -15.39 -4.48
C PRO A 29 8.41 -14.31 -3.43
N ASP A 30 9.69 -13.99 -3.25
CA ASP A 30 10.11 -12.87 -2.39
C ASP A 30 9.58 -11.59 -3.06
N VAL A 31 8.34 -11.23 -2.73
CA VAL A 31 7.69 -10.03 -3.25
C VAL A 31 8.39 -8.84 -2.59
N ASN A 32 9.17 -8.09 -3.36
CA ASN A 32 9.67 -6.81 -2.90
C ASN A 32 8.48 -5.91 -2.61
N LYS A 33 8.19 -5.72 -1.31
CA LYS A 33 7.01 -4.97 -0.87
C LYS A 33 7.01 -3.53 -1.36
N GLY A 34 8.17 -2.90 -1.47
CA GLY A 34 8.29 -1.54 -1.99
C GLY A 34 7.87 -1.46 -3.47
N GLU A 35 8.32 -2.41 -4.29
CA GLU A 35 7.90 -2.51 -5.69
C GLU A 35 6.40 -2.84 -5.80
N ARG A 36 5.89 -3.73 -4.95
CA ARG A 36 4.47 -4.08 -4.94
C ARG A 36 3.61 -2.90 -4.52
N LEU A 37 4.03 -2.08 -3.55
CA LEU A 37 3.32 -0.86 -3.16
C LEU A 37 3.18 0.10 -4.34
N VAL A 38 4.26 0.33 -5.08
CA VAL A 38 4.24 1.18 -6.29
C VAL A 38 3.34 0.56 -7.37
N ALA A 39 3.41 -0.76 -7.59
CA ALA A 39 2.57 -1.45 -8.56
C ALA A 39 1.08 -1.34 -8.20
N MET A 40 0.70 -1.59 -6.95
CA MET A 40 -0.69 -1.43 -6.48
C MET A 40 -1.18 0.00 -6.65
N PHE A 41 -0.34 1.00 -6.40
CA PHE A 41 -0.73 2.39 -6.64
C PHE A 41 -1.01 2.66 -8.13
N ILE A 42 -0.19 2.12 -9.03
CA ILE A 42 -0.43 2.21 -10.48
C ILE A 42 -1.73 1.51 -10.89
N GLU A 43 -1.98 0.33 -10.32
CA GLU A 43 -3.15 -0.50 -10.65
C GLU A 43 -4.46 0.14 -10.17
N HIS A 44 -4.49 0.67 -8.95
CA HIS A 44 -5.73 1.09 -8.28
C HIS A 44 -5.87 2.61 -8.16
N CYS A 45 -4.82 3.33 -7.73
CA CYS A 45 -4.93 4.76 -7.42
C CYS A 45 -4.61 5.68 -8.61
N ALA A 46 -3.77 5.25 -9.56
CA ALA A 46 -3.49 6.10 -10.72
C ALA A 46 -4.72 6.31 -11.64
N PRO A 47 -5.57 5.30 -11.92
CA PRO A 47 -6.83 5.51 -12.64
C PRO A 47 -7.81 6.40 -11.87
N PHE A 48 -7.86 6.29 -10.53
CA PHE A 48 -8.65 7.17 -9.69
C PHE A 48 -8.22 8.65 -9.86
N ALA A 49 -6.91 8.92 -9.83
CA ALA A 49 -6.39 10.27 -9.99
C ALA A 49 -6.67 10.88 -11.38
N ARG A 50 -6.50 10.09 -12.45
CA ARG A 50 -6.62 10.59 -13.83
C ARG A 50 -8.05 10.68 -14.33
N ASP A 51 -8.83 9.67 -14.02
CA ASP A 51 -10.12 9.43 -14.66
C ASP A 51 -11.30 9.53 -13.68
N ARG A 52 -11.05 9.87 -12.40
CA ARG A 52 -12.04 9.82 -11.31
C ARG A 52 -12.71 8.44 -11.20
N LYS A 53 -12.01 7.40 -11.64
CA LYS A 53 -12.54 6.04 -11.61
C LYS A 53 -12.35 5.43 -10.24
N THR A 54 -13.45 5.01 -9.61
CA THR A 54 -13.39 4.24 -8.34
C THR A 54 -12.41 3.09 -8.46
N PRO A 55 -11.49 2.92 -7.50
CA PRO A 55 -10.55 1.81 -7.49
C PRO A 55 -11.26 0.46 -7.58
N ASP A 56 -10.75 -0.44 -8.42
CA ASP A 56 -11.27 -1.81 -8.53
C ASP A 56 -10.46 -2.73 -7.59
N PRO A 57 -11.05 -3.25 -6.50
CA PRO A 57 -10.35 -4.09 -5.55
C PRO A 57 -10.28 -5.57 -5.98
N THR A 58 -10.56 -5.90 -7.25
CA THR A 58 -10.50 -7.28 -7.72
C THR A 58 -9.15 -7.93 -7.43
N GLY A 59 -9.17 -9.08 -6.77
CA GLY A 59 -7.97 -9.81 -6.36
C GLY A 59 -7.43 -9.43 -4.98
N LEU A 60 -8.04 -8.47 -4.29
CA LEU A 60 -7.75 -8.11 -2.92
C LEU A 60 -8.78 -8.73 -1.96
N GLU A 61 -8.40 -8.90 -0.70
CA GLU A 61 -9.28 -9.38 0.37
C GLU A 61 -9.91 -8.18 1.08
N HIS A 62 -11.24 -8.15 1.19
CA HIS A 62 -11.94 -7.13 1.95
C HIS A 62 -11.68 -7.33 3.45
N ILE A 63 -11.22 -6.29 4.15
CA ILE A 63 -10.88 -6.36 5.57
C ILE A 63 -11.96 -5.70 6.43
N ALA A 64 -12.37 -4.48 6.08
CA ALA A 64 -13.34 -3.74 6.86
C ALA A 64 -14.03 -2.65 6.03
N ASP A 65 -15.29 -2.37 6.39
CA ASP A 65 -16.00 -1.16 6.02
C ASP A 65 -15.89 -0.17 7.18
N VAL A 66 -15.27 0.97 6.91
CA VAL A 66 -15.36 2.13 7.80
C VAL A 66 -16.32 3.12 7.12
N PRO A 67 -17.22 3.79 7.83
CA PRO A 67 -18.16 4.73 7.21
C PRO A 67 -17.43 5.73 6.28
N GLY A 68 -17.75 5.65 4.98
CA GLY A 68 -17.17 6.50 3.95
C GLY A 68 -15.81 6.03 3.40
N GLN A 69 -15.28 4.89 3.84
CA GLN A 69 -13.98 4.38 3.42
C GLN A 69 -14.01 2.85 3.32
N GLU A 70 -13.38 2.30 2.31
CA GLU A 70 -13.22 0.85 2.14
C GLU A 70 -11.76 0.46 2.36
N LEU A 71 -11.53 -0.66 3.07
CA LEU A 71 -10.21 -1.21 3.36
C LEU A 71 -10.07 -2.62 2.79
N TRP A 72 -9.08 -2.78 1.92
CA TRP A 72 -8.76 -4.01 1.21
C TRP A 72 -7.30 -4.40 1.42
N ALA A 73 -6.96 -5.69 1.37
CA ALA A 73 -5.58 -6.18 1.51
C ALA A 73 -5.13 -7.04 0.35
N ASP A 74 -3.88 -6.89 -0.03
CA ASP A 74 -3.16 -7.88 -0.83
C ASP A 74 -2.62 -8.97 0.10
N ALA A 75 -3.23 -10.16 0.04
CA ALA A 75 -2.86 -11.31 0.88
C ALA A 75 -1.39 -11.75 0.70
N ASN A 76 -0.75 -11.44 -0.44
CA ASN A 76 0.62 -11.85 -0.72
C ASN A 76 1.67 -10.91 -0.12
N SER A 77 1.37 -9.61 -0.06
CA SER A 77 2.31 -8.59 0.42
C SER A 77 1.92 -8.00 1.78
N ALA A 78 0.69 -8.24 2.24
CA ALA A 78 0.09 -7.57 3.40
C ALA A 78 0.15 -6.03 3.29
N LEU A 79 -0.02 -5.51 2.07
CA LEU A 79 -0.27 -4.11 1.81
C LEU A 79 -1.77 -3.87 1.81
N SER A 80 -2.19 -2.66 2.22
CA SER A 80 -3.59 -2.26 2.16
C SER A 80 -3.85 -1.28 1.02
N LEU A 81 -5.03 -1.38 0.44
CA LEU A 81 -5.68 -0.37 -0.39
C LEU A 81 -6.82 0.25 0.41
N GLU A 82 -6.82 1.56 0.53
CA GLU A 82 -7.90 2.33 1.15
C GLU A 82 -8.34 3.41 0.18
N PHE A 83 -9.64 3.64 0.07
CA PHE A 83 -10.17 4.71 -0.79
C PHE A 83 -11.52 5.21 -0.31
N ASP A 84 -11.79 6.47 -0.66
CA ASP A 84 -13.05 7.17 -0.50
C ASP A 84 -13.33 8.02 -1.75
N ALA A 85 -14.28 8.97 -1.69
CA ALA A 85 -14.62 9.83 -2.83
C ALA A 85 -13.48 10.79 -3.22
N GLU A 86 -12.60 11.17 -2.29
CA GLU A 86 -11.59 12.21 -2.47
C GLU A 86 -10.16 11.67 -2.43
N SER A 87 -9.96 10.44 -1.97
CA SER A 87 -8.61 9.89 -1.80
C SER A 87 -8.51 8.40 -2.12
N CYS A 88 -7.31 8.01 -2.57
CA CYS A 88 -6.90 6.62 -2.72
C CYS A 88 -5.48 6.47 -2.18
N LEU A 89 -5.24 5.45 -1.37
CA LEU A 89 -3.91 5.22 -0.80
C LEU A 89 -3.55 3.73 -0.73
N ILE A 90 -2.26 3.46 -0.86
CA ILE A 90 -1.67 2.16 -0.56
C ILE A 90 -0.76 2.34 0.64
N SER A 91 -0.87 1.45 1.63
CA SER A 91 -0.03 1.52 2.82
C SER A 91 0.45 0.15 3.31
N ASP A 92 1.47 0.16 4.17
CA ASP A 92 2.01 -1.02 4.85
C ASP A 92 1.47 -1.19 6.28
N VAL A 93 0.30 -0.62 6.56
CA VAL A 93 -0.32 -0.61 7.89
C VAL A 93 -0.48 -2.00 8.50
N LEU A 94 -0.74 -3.01 7.67
CA LEU A 94 -0.92 -4.40 8.11
C LEU A 94 0.41 -5.08 8.48
N GLN A 95 1.49 -4.74 7.78
CA GLN A 95 2.82 -5.24 8.05
C GLN A 95 3.86 -4.25 7.50
N PRO A 96 4.62 -3.56 8.37
CA PRO A 96 5.61 -2.57 7.97
C PRO A 96 6.64 -3.11 6.96
N LEU A 97 7.06 -2.24 6.03
CA LEU A 97 8.15 -2.51 5.12
C LEU A 97 9.47 -2.67 5.87
N ALA A 98 10.35 -3.52 5.34
CA ALA A 98 11.72 -3.60 5.84
C ALA A 98 12.52 -2.33 5.48
N ALA A 99 13.52 -2.00 6.28
CA ALA A 99 14.35 -0.81 6.05
C ALA A 99 15.04 -0.81 4.66
N SER A 100 15.38 -1.99 4.14
CA SER A 100 15.94 -2.18 2.80
C SER A 100 14.99 -1.73 1.69
N ASP A 101 13.69 -1.90 1.87
CA ASP A 101 12.68 -1.58 0.86
C ASP A 101 12.52 -0.06 0.71
N HIS A 102 12.74 0.69 1.79
CA HIS A 102 12.59 2.16 1.79
C HIS A 102 13.62 2.87 0.91
N TYR A 103 14.84 2.31 0.78
CA TYR A 103 15.91 2.97 0.03
C TYR A 103 15.58 3.11 -1.47
N LEU A 104 14.98 2.09 -2.05
CA LEU A 104 14.62 2.09 -3.48
C LEU A 104 13.31 2.81 -3.76
N MET A 105 12.46 3.00 -2.74
CA MET A 105 11.13 3.57 -2.92
C MET A 105 11.16 5.04 -3.34
N ASP A 106 12.04 5.88 -2.78
CA ASP A 106 12.15 7.30 -3.18
C ASP A 106 12.39 7.43 -4.69
N VAL A 107 13.27 6.58 -5.23
CA VAL A 107 13.58 6.57 -6.67
C VAL A 107 12.39 6.01 -7.47
N ALA A 108 11.79 4.92 -7.00
CA ALA A 108 10.67 4.28 -7.68
C ALA A 108 9.43 5.20 -7.71
N VAL A 109 9.10 5.85 -6.58
CA VAL A 109 7.98 6.80 -6.50
C VAL A 109 8.25 8.04 -7.35
N SER A 110 9.46 8.61 -7.32
CA SER A 110 9.79 9.76 -8.17
C SER A 110 9.67 9.42 -9.66
N ARG A 111 10.09 8.22 -10.06
CA ARG A 111 9.92 7.72 -11.43
C ARG A 111 8.46 7.49 -11.79
N LEU A 112 7.68 6.91 -10.88
CA LEU A 112 6.23 6.76 -11.03
C LEU A 112 5.58 8.12 -11.33
N ILE A 113 5.86 9.13 -10.50
CA ILE A 113 5.27 10.47 -10.69
C ILE A 113 5.65 11.04 -12.06
N ALA A 114 6.93 11.02 -12.41
CA ALA A 114 7.38 11.53 -13.71
C ALA A 114 6.74 10.81 -14.91
N GLN A 115 6.38 9.54 -14.78
CA GLN A 115 5.79 8.74 -15.86
C GLN A 115 4.27 8.83 -15.93
N GLN A 116 3.61 8.79 -14.76
CA GLN A 116 2.15 8.71 -14.68
C GLN A 116 1.48 10.08 -14.53
N PHE A 117 2.19 11.06 -13.97
CA PHE A 117 1.68 12.38 -13.61
C PHE A 117 2.71 13.48 -13.93
N PRO A 118 3.11 13.63 -15.21
CA PRO A 118 4.16 14.57 -15.60
C PRO A 118 3.78 16.03 -15.36
N GLU A 119 2.48 16.33 -15.14
CA GLU A 119 1.96 17.65 -14.80
C GLU A 119 2.20 18.04 -13.35
N LEU A 120 2.52 17.07 -12.47
CA LEU A 120 2.76 17.38 -11.06
C LEU A 120 4.14 17.97 -10.84
N THR A 121 4.21 18.97 -9.98
CA THR A 121 5.46 19.59 -9.53
C THR A 121 5.73 19.25 -8.07
N SER A 122 7.02 19.02 -7.75
CA SER A 122 7.42 18.79 -6.35
C SER A 122 7.29 20.05 -5.54
N GLU A 123 6.67 19.97 -4.38
CA GLU A 123 6.56 21.04 -3.40
C GLU A 123 7.33 20.74 -2.11
N ALA A 124 7.61 21.79 -1.35
CA ALA A 124 8.17 21.67 -0.02
C ALA A 124 7.17 20.98 0.93
N ALA A 125 7.70 20.18 1.84
CA ALA A 125 6.88 19.58 2.89
C ALA A 125 6.34 20.70 3.83
N PRO A 126 5.12 20.52 4.36
CA PRO A 126 4.60 21.39 5.39
C PRO A 126 5.50 21.41 6.64
N ASP A 127 5.54 22.52 7.37
CA ASP A 127 6.43 22.72 8.53
C ASP A 127 6.29 21.68 9.65
N HIS A 128 5.13 21.02 9.73
CA HIS A 128 4.84 20.02 10.77
C HIS A 128 5.25 18.59 10.41
N VAL A 129 5.81 18.37 9.22
CA VAL A 129 6.28 17.05 8.79
C VAL A 129 7.80 17.03 8.63
N ASN A 130 8.39 15.84 8.82
CA ASN A 130 9.80 15.63 8.55
C ASN A 130 10.02 15.52 7.02
N PHE A 131 10.56 16.55 6.41
CA PHE A 131 10.76 16.63 4.96
C PHE A 131 11.69 15.54 4.41
N ASP A 132 12.59 14.96 5.21
CA ASP A 132 13.44 13.84 4.79
C ASP A 132 12.65 12.55 4.57
N ARG A 133 11.44 12.48 5.13
CA ARG A 133 10.56 11.30 5.11
C ARG A 133 9.22 11.54 4.44
N TYR A 134 9.07 12.70 3.82
CA TYR A 134 7.85 13.11 3.14
C TYR A 134 8.17 13.68 1.76
N ARG A 135 7.33 13.40 0.79
CA ARG A 135 7.37 14.01 -0.54
C ARG A 135 5.96 14.41 -0.93
N LEU A 136 5.87 15.55 -1.57
CA LEU A 136 4.62 16.14 -2.05
C LEU A 136 4.80 16.55 -3.51
N TRP A 137 3.85 16.17 -4.34
CA TRP A 137 3.74 16.63 -5.72
C TRP A 137 2.31 17.14 -5.94
N THR A 138 2.17 18.31 -6.56
CA THR A 138 0.90 18.99 -6.71
C THR A 138 0.68 19.42 -8.15
N SER A 139 -0.59 19.46 -8.55
CA SER A 139 -1.00 19.92 -9.90
C SER A 139 -1.04 21.43 -10.03
N HIS A 140 -1.31 22.14 -8.93
CA HIS A 140 -1.49 23.60 -8.90
C HIS A 140 -0.92 24.18 -7.59
N PRO A 141 -0.59 25.48 -7.58
CA PRO A 141 -0.17 26.17 -6.36
C PRO A 141 -1.23 26.12 -5.26
N GLU A 142 -0.81 26.37 -4.03
CA GLU A 142 -1.69 26.48 -2.87
C GLU A 142 -2.80 27.49 -3.09
N GLY A 143 -4.02 27.16 -2.65
CA GLY A 143 -5.22 27.99 -2.82
C GLY A 143 -5.96 27.82 -4.14
N ASN A 144 -5.45 27.04 -5.09
CA ASN A 144 -6.21 26.71 -6.30
C ASN A 144 -7.27 25.63 -5.97
N PRO A 145 -8.57 25.84 -6.30
CA PRO A 145 -9.63 24.88 -6.02
C PRO A 145 -9.50 23.54 -6.81
N GLU A 146 -8.80 23.55 -7.93
CA GLU A 146 -8.55 22.35 -8.74
C GLU A 146 -7.27 21.60 -8.33
N ARG A 147 -6.65 22.05 -7.25
CA ARG A 147 -5.41 21.45 -6.78
C ARG A 147 -5.65 20.03 -6.24
N TRP A 148 -4.91 19.09 -6.79
CA TRP A 148 -4.79 17.75 -6.28
C TRP A 148 -3.32 17.38 -6.07
N ALA A 149 -3.06 16.33 -5.30
CA ALA A 149 -1.72 16.02 -4.88
C ALA A 149 -1.47 14.52 -4.79
N VAL A 150 -0.22 14.12 -5.04
CA VAL A 150 0.32 12.83 -4.60
C VAL A 150 1.27 13.06 -3.43
N GLN A 151 1.11 12.26 -2.40
CA GLN A 151 1.87 12.31 -1.15
C GLN A 151 2.53 10.98 -0.89
N PHE A 152 3.80 11.01 -0.54
CA PHE A 152 4.54 9.84 -0.12
C PHE A 152 5.09 10.05 1.29
N TYR A 153 4.69 9.17 2.20
CA TYR A 153 5.10 9.17 3.60
C TYR A 153 5.99 7.97 3.87
N ARG A 154 7.00 8.16 4.72
CA ARG A 154 7.78 7.08 5.33
C ARG A 154 7.63 7.12 6.86
N PRO A 155 7.90 6.02 7.58
CA PRO A 155 7.83 6.00 9.03
C PRO A 155 8.57 7.19 9.66
N GLY A 156 7.87 7.92 10.54
CA GLY A 156 8.39 9.12 11.18
C GLY A 156 8.31 10.40 10.33
N ALA A 157 7.59 10.40 9.21
CA ALA A 157 7.24 11.63 8.47
C ALA A 157 6.36 12.54 9.33
N VAL A 158 5.38 11.94 10.01
CA VAL A 158 4.54 12.59 11.03
C VAL A 158 4.85 11.96 12.38
N ALA A 159 4.81 12.73 13.44
CA ALA A 159 5.10 12.24 14.79
C ALA A 159 4.15 11.11 15.18
N GLY A 160 4.70 9.96 15.53
CA GLY A 160 3.95 8.76 15.91
C GLY A 160 3.52 7.85 14.75
N ASP A 161 3.63 8.29 13.51
CA ASP A 161 3.34 7.45 12.34
C ASP A 161 4.48 6.46 12.09
N ARG A 162 4.12 5.19 11.87
CA ARG A 162 5.02 4.08 11.60
C ARG A 162 4.79 3.45 10.23
N THR A 163 3.89 4.01 9.44
CA THR A 163 3.50 3.46 8.15
C THR A 163 4.26 4.09 6.98
N THR A 164 4.40 3.32 5.91
CA THR A 164 4.77 3.82 4.60
C THR A 164 3.50 3.93 3.77
N THR A 165 3.22 5.11 3.26
CA THR A 165 1.97 5.40 2.54
C THR A 165 2.26 6.15 1.26
N LEU A 166 1.66 5.72 0.16
CA LEU A 166 1.56 6.46 -1.09
C LEU A 166 0.09 6.79 -1.34
N ARG A 167 -0.24 8.06 -1.35
CA ARG A 167 -1.61 8.58 -1.41
C ARG A 167 -1.78 9.56 -2.56
N VAL A 168 -2.91 9.51 -3.23
CA VAL A 168 -3.43 10.60 -4.03
C VAL A 168 -4.67 11.19 -3.35
N GLY A 169 -4.74 12.51 -3.30
CA GLY A 169 -5.90 13.27 -2.83
C GLY A 169 -6.39 14.18 -3.94
N LEU A 170 -7.67 14.11 -4.24
CA LEU A 170 -8.34 14.92 -5.24
C LEU A 170 -9.05 16.10 -4.59
N PRO A 171 -9.32 17.22 -5.30
CA PRO A 171 -10.18 18.27 -4.81
C PRO A 171 -11.61 17.72 -4.65
N PRO A 172 -12.40 18.23 -3.69
CA PRO A 172 -13.83 17.92 -3.59
C PRO A 172 -14.56 18.33 -4.88
N GLU A 173 -15.64 17.59 -5.19
CA GLU A 173 -16.51 17.91 -6.34
C GLU A 173 -17.34 19.16 -6.11
#